data_4128faf45001e71016e5b8d3f93caeeb
#
_entry.id   4128faf45001e71016e5b8d3f93caeeb
#
_cell.length_a   1.000
_cell.length_b   1.000
_cell.length_c   1.000
_cell.angle_alpha   90.00
_cell.angle_beta   90.00
_cell.angle_gamma   90.00
#
_symmetry.space_group_name_H-M   'P 1'
#
loop_
_entity.id
_entity.type
_entity.pdbx_description
1 polymer ?
#
loop_
_entity_poly.entity_id
_entity_poly.type
_entity_poly.pdbx_seq_one_letter_code
_entity_poly.pdbx_strand_id
1 'polypeptide(L)'
;MTVDYLGSVKQALGLKQAEQVELKDNDSVCDLLYLLAEKHGDPFKTSVYEPKEPDLKPYYLLSVNGLLINQLNDMETKLKDGDRLIFMPVVSGG
;
A
#
# COMPACT_ATOMS: atom_id res chain seq x y z
N MET A 1 -10.92 -3.74 5.38
CA MET A 1 -9.53 -4.10 5.09
C MET A 1 -8.57 -3.38 6.01
N THR A 2 -7.54 -4.06 6.45
CA THR A 2 -6.51 -3.48 7.30
C THR A 2 -5.28 -3.14 6.46
N VAL A 3 -4.80 -1.91 6.58
CA VAL A 3 -3.59 -1.46 5.90
C VAL A 3 -2.55 -1.12 6.95
N ASP A 4 -1.41 -1.78 6.89
CA ASP A 4 -0.31 -1.58 7.82
C ASP A 4 0.90 -1.02 7.07
N TYR A 5 1.65 -0.17 7.74
CA TYR A 5 2.83 0.46 7.18
C TYR A 5 4.02 0.15 8.08
N LEU A 6 5.12 -0.28 7.49
CA LEU A 6 6.35 -0.52 8.22
C LEU A 6 7.39 0.53 7.82
N GLY A 7 8.27 0.87 8.74
CA GLY A 7 9.35 1.80 8.49
C GLY A 7 8.93 3.27 8.56
N SER A 8 9.70 4.12 7.90
CA SER A 8 9.56 5.58 8.02
C SER A 8 8.25 6.14 7.46
N VAL A 9 7.59 5.42 6.55
CA VAL A 9 6.34 5.90 5.98
C VAL A 9 5.25 6.00 7.04
N LYS A 10 5.27 5.12 8.03
CA LYS A 10 4.32 5.18 9.13
C LYS A 10 4.42 6.50 9.89
N GLN A 11 5.64 6.94 10.12
CA GLN A 11 5.90 8.22 10.78
C GLN A 11 5.51 9.40 9.89
N ALA A 12 5.83 9.30 8.61
CA ALA A 12 5.51 10.36 7.65
C ALA A 12 4.01 10.60 7.54
N LEU A 13 3.20 9.54 7.67
CA LEU A 13 1.74 9.65 7.63
C LEU A 13 1.13 9.98 9.00
N GLY A 14 1.94 10.02 10.05
CA GLY A 14 1.45 10.31 11.39
C GLY A 14 0.60 9.20 11.99
N LEU A 15 0.77 7.98 11.52
CA LEU A 15 -0.03 6.85 11.98
C LEU A 15 0.67 6.15 13.15
N LYS A 16 -0.12 5.76 14.13
CA LYS A 16 0.37 5.02 15.30
C LYS A 16 0.06 3.53 15.21
N GLN A 17 -0.87 3.17 14.36
CA GLN A 17 -1.31 1.79 14.22
C GLN A 17 -1.83 1.58 12.80
N ALA A 18 -2.17 0.33 12.49
CA ALA A 18 -2.74 -0.03 11.21
C ALA A 18 -4.02 0.76 10.94
N GLU A 19 -4.24 1.07 9.68
CA GLU A 19 -5.37 1.85 9.22
C GLU A 19 -6.48 0.93 8.73
N GLN A 20 -7.73 1.25 9.05
CA GLN A 20 -8.87 0.53 8.51
C GLN A 20 -9.42 1.27 7.31
N VAL A 21 -9.64 0.53 6.23
CA VAL A 21 -10.10 1.10 4.96
C VAL A 21 -11.30 0.31 4.47
N GLU A 22 -12.34 1.01 4.02
CA GLU A 22 -13.48 0.37 3.39
C GLU A 22 -13.20 0.15 1.90
N LEU A 23 -13.45 -1.07 1.45
CA LEU A 23 -13.30 -1.43 0.05
C LEU A 23 -14.66 -1.49 -0.63
N LYS A 24 -14.67 -1.18 -1.92
CA LYS A 24 -15.79 -1.46 -2.79
C LYS A 24 -15.60 -2.84 -3.42
N ASP A 25 -16.68 -3.43 -3.90
CA ASP A 25 -16.60 -4.73 -4.57
C ASP A 25 -15.64 -4.65 -5.75
N ASN A 26 -14.78 -5.65 -5.86
CA ASN A 26 -13.79 -5.77 -6.94
C ASN A 26 -12.67 -4.73 -6.92
N ASP A 27 -12.47 -4.01 -5.82
CA ASP A 27 -11.32 -3.11 -5.72
C ASP A 27 -10.03 -3.89 -5.82
N SER A 28 -9.08 -3.33 -6.56
CA SER A 28 -7.74 -3.89 -6.71
C SER A 28 -6.74 -3.14 -5.83
N VAL A 29 -5.51 -3.67 -5.79
CA VAL A 29 -4.40 -2.97 -5.13
C VAL A 29 -4.26 -1.57 -5.72
N CYS A 30 -4.34 -1.43 -7.04
CA CYS A 30 -4.25 -0.13 -7.69
C CYS A 30 -5.32 0.83 -7.18
N ASP A 31 -6.56 0.38 -7.06
CA ASP A 31 -7.65 1.21 -6.55
C ASP A 31 -7.39 1.66 -5.12
N LEU A 32 -6.88 0.76 -4.30
CA LEU A 32 -6.55 1.08 -2.92
C LEU A 32 -5.43 2.11 -2.84
N LEU A 33 -4.37 1.93 -3.63
CA LEU A 33 -3.26 2.89 -3.65
C LEU A 33 -3.72 4.28 -4.07
N TYR A 34 -4.61 4.34 -5.03
CA TYR A 34 -5.18 5.61 -5.48
C TYR A 34 -5.95 6.29 -4.35
N LEU A 35 -6.76 5.52 -3.65
CA LEU A 35 -7.55 6.03 -2.52
C LEU A 35 -6.64 6.54 -1.40
N LEU A 36 -5.59 5.80 -1.08
CA LEU A 36 -4.65 6.20 -0.03
C LEU A 36 -3.87 7.45 -0.43
N ALA A 37 -3.52 7.57 -1.71
CA ALA A 37 -2.84 8.77 -2.20
C ALA A 37 -3.72 10.02 -2.05
N GLU A 38 -5.00 9.90 -2.32
CA GLU A 38 -5.93 11.01 -2.10
C GLU A 38 -6.14 11.32 -0.63
N LYS A 39 -6.22 10.28 0.20
CA LYS A 39 -6.46 10.45 1.62
C LYS A 39 -5.30 11.09 2.35
N HIS A 40 -4.07 10.64 2.08
CA HIS A 40 -2.88 11.09 2.80
C HIS A 40 -2.12 12.21 2.09
N GLY A 41 -2.31 12.37 0.78
CA GLY A 41 -1.66 13.43 0.02
C GLY A 41 -0.16 13.21 -0.18
N ASP A 42 0.60 14.29 -0.17
CA ASP A 42 2.02 14.28 -0.53
C ASP A 42 2.88 13.32 0.28
N PRO A 43 2.71 13.16 1.60
CA PRO A 43 3.52 12.18 2.32
C PRO A 43 3.43 10.77 1.75
N PHE A 44 2.25 10.38 1.31
CA PHE A 44 2.06 9.07 0.67
C PHE A 44 2.57 9.07 -0.75
N LYS A 45 2.24 10.10 -1.53
CA LYS A 45 2.62 10.18 -2.93
C LYS A 45 4.12 10.19 -3.15
N THR A 46 4.86 10.90 -2.31
CA THR A 46 6.31 10.97 -2.45
C THR A 46 7.01 9.73 -1.93
N SER A 47 6.43 9.05 -0.95
CA SER A 47 7.08 7.93 -0.28
C SER A 47 6.73 6.57 -0.87
N VAL A 48 5.48 6.39 -1.32
CA VAL A 48 4.96 5.07 -1.66
C VAL A 48 4.49 4.98 -3.09
N TYR A 49 3.53 5.82 -3.48
CA TYR A 49 2.88 5.68 -4.78
C TYR A 49 2.30 7.02 -5.23
N GLU A 50 2.67 7.44 -6.43
CA GLU A 50 2.14 8.63 -7.07
C GLU A 50 1.23 8.20 -8.23
N PRO A 51 -0.08 8.53 -8.20
CA PRO A 51 -1.00 8.12 -9.27
C PRO A 51 -0.62 8.59 -10.67
N LYS A 52 0.12 9.68 -10.78
CA LYS A 52 0.62 10.16 -12.07
C LYS A 52 1.78 9.33 -12.60
N GLU A 53 2.42 8.58 -11.73
CA GLU A 53 3.48 7.64 -12.05
C GLU A 53 2.98 6.26 -11.61
N PRO A 54 2.38 5.47 -12.49
CA PRO A 54 1.55 4.32 -12.13
C PRO A 54 2.27 3.17 -11.43
N ASP A 55 3.59 3.22 -11.33
CA ASP A 55 4.36 2.19 -10.67
C ASP A 55 4.62 2.55 -9.22
N LEU A 56 4.67 1.53 -8.37
CA LEU A 56 5.05 1.70 -6.98
C LEU A 56 6.46 2.26 -6.90
N LYS A 57 6.68 3.15 -5.93
CA LYS A 57 8.04 3.61 -5.68
C LYS A 57 8.93 2.41 -5.34
N PRO A 58 10.15 2.35 -5.87
CA PRO A 58 11.01 1.18 -5.73
C PRO A 58 11.49 0.92 -4.29
N TYR A 59 11.15 1.80 -3.37
CA TYR A 59 11.56 1.68 -1.97
C TYR A 59 10.64 0.78 -1.15
N TYR A 60 9.49 0.37 -1.70
CA TYR A 60 8.51 -0.38 -0.95
C TYR A 60 8.04 -1.62 -1.68
N LEU A 61 7.79 -2.65 -0.87
CA LEU A 61 7.14 -3.86 -1.29
C LEU A 61 5.75 -3.90 -0.67
N LEU A 62 4.83 -4.56 -1.35
CA LEU A 62 3.47 -4.76 -0.84
C LEU A 62 3.21 -6.25 -0.67
N SER A 63 2.58 -6.59 0.44
CA SER A 63 2.06 -7.94 0.64
C SER A 63 0.57 -7.89 0.95
N VAL A 64 -0.14 -8.91 0.52
CA VAL A 64 -1.55 -9.12 0.84
C VAL A 64 -1.64 -10.48 1.51
N ASN A 65 -2.09 -10.48 2.76
CA ASN A 65 -2.22 -11.70 3.55
C ASN A 65 -0.93 -12.55 3.58
N GLY A 66 0.21 -11.86 3.64
CA GLY A 66 1.50 -12.53 3.73
C GLY A 66 2.16 -12.90 2.41
N LEU A 67 1.48 -12.64 1.28
CA LEU A 67 2.05 -12.91 -0.05
C LEU A 67 2.41 -11.60 -0.73
N LEU A 68 3.60 -11.53 -1.32
CA LEU A 68 3.99 -10.36 -2.10
C LEU A 68 3.10 -10.24 -3.33
N ILE A 69 2.79 -9.01 -3.74
CA ILE A 69 1.87 -8.81 -4.86
C ILE A 69 2.42 -9.37 -6.17
N ASN A 70 3.74 -9.47 -6.33
CA ASN A 70 4.31 -10.07 -7.53
C ASN A 70 4.10 -11.60 -7.58
N GLN A 71 3.70 -12.20 -6.47
CA GLN A 71 3.28 -13.61 -6.43
C GLN A 71 1.78 -13.75 -6.70
N LEU A 72 1.11 -12.64 -6.86
CA LEU A 72 -0.32 -12.54 -7.16
C LEU A 72 -0.46 -11.88 -8.52
N ASN A 73 -1.43 -10.98 -8.69
CA ASN A 73 -1.65 -10.24 -9.94
C ASN A 73 -1.10 -8.81 -9.89
N ASP A 74 -0.04 -8.58 -9.13
CA ASP A 74 0.57 -7.25 -8.97
C ASP A 74 -0.50 -6.20 -8.63
N MET A 75 -0.51 -5.09 -9.34
CA MET A 75 -1.43 -3.99 -9.07
C MET A 75 -2.88 -4.33 -9.36
N GLU A 76 -3.13 -5.37 -10.13
CA GLU A 76 -4.48 -5.82 -10.46
C GLU A 76 -5.02 -6.86 -9.47
N THR A 77 -4.24 -7.21 -8.46
CA THR A 77 -4.68 -8.13 -7.43
C THR A 77 -5.98 -7.63 -6.79
N LYS A 78 -7.00 -8.47 -6.80
CA LYS A 78 -8.29 -8.11 -6.20
C LYS A 78 -8.22 -8.26 -4.69
N LEU A 79 -8.79 -7.31 -3.99
CA LEU A 79 -8.83 -7.26 -2.54
C LEU A 79 -10.22 -7.60 -2.04
N LYS A 80 -10.28 -8.14 -0.83
CA LYS A 80 -11.54 -8.54 -0.19
C LYS A 80 -11.63 -7.91 1.19
N ASP A 81 -12.83 -7.80 1.68
CA ASP A 81 -13.06 -7.39 3.05
C ASP A 81 -12.35 -8.38 3.98
N GLY A 82 -11.68 -7.86 4.99
CA GLY A 82 -10.90 -8.71 5.90
C GLY A 82 -9.45 -8.95 5.48
N ASP A 83 -9.07 -8.60 4.26
CA ASP A 83 -7.67 -8.71 3.83
C ASP A 83 -6.78 -7.74 4.60
N ARG A 84 -5.50 -8.12 4.69
CA ARG A 84 -4.48 -7.27 5.31
C ARG A 84 -3.39 -6.97 4.29
N LEU A 85 -3.18 -5.70 4.03
CA LEU A 85 -2.12 -5.24 3.14
C LEU A 85 -1.03 -4.57 3.98
N ILE A 86 0.22 -4.91 3.70
CA ILE A 86 1.36 -4.37 4.42
C ILE A 86 2.31 -3.71 3.42
N PHE A 87 2.65 -2.45 3.70
CA PHE A 87 3.72 -1.76 2.99
C PHE A 87 5.02 -1.99 3.75
N MET A 88 6.01 -2.58 3.08
CA MET A 88 7.30 -2.90 3.68
C MET A 88 8.41 -2.16 2.96
N PRO A 89 9.35 -1.54 3.71
CA PRO A 89 10.48 -0.91 3.05
C PRO A 89 11.38 -1.97 2.43
N VAL A 90 11.93 -1.66 1.27
CA VAL A 90 12.96 -2.50 0.66
C VAL A 90 14.25 -2.22 1.40
N VAL A 91 14.78 -3.25 2.05
CA VAL A 91 16.09 -3.14 2.69
C VAL A 91 17.12 -3.45 1.61
N SER A 92 17.81 -2.43 1.14
CA SER A 92 18.91 -2.66 0.22
C SER A 92 19.94 -3.51 0.96
N GLY A 93 20.26 -4.68 0.41
CA GLY A 93 21.15 -5.64 1.03
C GLY A 93 22.59 -5.18 1.01
N GLY A 94 22.80 -4.05 1.54
CA GLY A 94 24.16 -3.54 1.65
C GLY A 94 24.47 -3.45 3.09
#